data_995bcf6ac006b4a40de0f41efad58c60
#
_entry.id   995bcf6ac006b4a40de0f41efad58c60
#
_cell.length_a   1.000
_cell.length_b   1.000
_cell.length_c   1.000
_cell.angle_alpha   90.00
_cell.angle_beta   90.00
_cell.angle_gamma   90.00
#
_symmetry.space_group_name_H-M   'P 1'
#
loop_
_entity.id
_entity.type
_entity.pdbx_description
1 polymer ?
#
loop_
_entity_poly.entity_id
_entity_poly.type
_entity_poly.pdbx_seq_one_letter_code
_entity_poly.pdbx_strand_id
1 'polypeptide(L)'
;MKKLYMLLACVLLQQATASAQSADNDLYLQTSEVNNIMVQYDADAGNLRRFYFVDSSPEGFTRMTTLVKSYQQRLEQLNYAGLNVGAQVDYTLFKRRLSQTMEELLLAQQESAQVKKWFPFADKIYQVEQHRRRGEKPDAAALAAQLSETAREIIKKRQQLEGDSSLTLPQIRRGISTLRGLREALGNAFNFYNGYDPLFSWWVPAPYKQVDSLLKTYSTTFSNKEKSTARMPDDGSGIAGHPIGRAALIKGLQEEMIPYTPEELLAIANKEFAWCDAEMEKATREMGLGTDWKAAMEKVKNSYVPPADQPAEMVKLYNESVDFIKQHDLITLPPLAEETWRMIMMTPERQLVNPFFTGGEEFSVSYPVSSMSQEDKMMSMRGNNPHFSRATVHHELLAGHALQEFMQNRYKTYRHFETPFWIEGWALYWERLLWDQGFAKSPEDRVGMLFWRKHRCARIIFSINYHTGKWTPQQCIDFLVDRVGHERANAEGEVRRSFVGGYSPLYQIAYMIGGLQFEALKKELVDSGKMSFKQYHDAVLRENMMPVEMLRAILLNKPVPKDFTSSWRFYKL
;
A
#
# COMPACT_ATOMS: atom_id res chain seq x y z
N MET A 1 10.54 -57.21 30.32
CA MET A 1 9.67 -56.04 30.58
C MET A 1 10.30 -54.71 30.17
N LYS A 2 11.53 -54.34 30.59
CA LYS A 2 12.15 -53.04 30.22
C LYS A 2 12.25 -52.78 28.67
N LYS A 3 12.55 -53.79 27.84
CA LYS A 3 12.61 -53.64 26.39
C LYS A 3 11.24 -53.43 25.73
N LEU A 4 10.16 -53.94 26.34
CA LEU A 4 8.80 -53.74 25.81
C LEU A 4 8.28 -52.34 26.06
N TYR A 5 8.61 -51.75 27.21
CA TYR A 5 8.27 -50.35 27.54
C TYR A 5 9.04 -49.34 26.68
N MET A 6 10.28 -49.66 26.31
CA MET A 6 11.08 -48.82 25.43
C MET A 6 10.56 -48.82 23.97
N LEU A 7 10.05 -49.96 23.47
CA LEU A 7 9.39 -50.04 22.16
C LEU A 7 8.05 -49.29 22.13
N LEU A 8 7.23 -49.43 23.21
CA LEU A 8 5.97 -48.66 23.31
C LEU A 8 6.21 -47.16 23.41
N ALA A 9 7.24 -46.70 24.13
CA ALA A 9 7.61 -45.28 24.20
C ALA A 9 8.08 -44.73 22.85
N CYS A 10 8.86 -45.50 22.06
CA CYS A 10 9.27 -45.10 20.73
C CYS A 10 8.09 -45.06 19.73
N VAL A 11 7.12 -45.95 19.84
CA VAL A 11 5.92 -45.93 18.97
C VAL A 11 5.00 -44.78 19.33
N LEU A 12 4.86 -44.45 20.61
CA LEU A 12 4.09 -43.28 21.05
C LEU A 12 4.76 -41.95 20.67
N LEU A 13 6.11 -41.87 20.72
CA LEU A 13 6.84 -40.68 20.23
C LEU A 13 6.73 -40.56 18.69
N GLN A 14 6.78 -41.65 17.94
CA GLN A 14 6.58 -41.60 16.48
C GLN A 14 5.15 -41.21 16.10
N GLN A 15 4.13 -41.67 16.84
CA GLN A 15 2.75 -41.22 16.61
C GLN A 15 2.53 -39.75 16.99
N ALA A 16 3.17 -39.25 18.04
CA ALA A 16 3.08 -37.84 18.43
C ALA A 16 3.77 -36.92 17.38
N THR A 17 4.92 -37.33 16.84
CA THR A 17 5.60 -36.61 15.77
C THR A 17 4.86 -36.68 14.43
N ALA A 18 4.26 -37.84 14.08
CA ALA A 18 3.44 -37.96 12.89
C ALA A 18 2.13 -37.15 12.98
N SER A 19 1.52 -37.05 14.16
CA SER A 19 0.34 -36.19 14.38
C SER A 19 0.65 -34.69 14.32
N ALA A 20 1.82 -34.26 14.80
CA ALA A 20 2.26 -32.88 14.68
C ALA A 20 2.59 -32.50 13.24
N GLN A 21 3.19 -33.41 12.48
CA GLN A 21 3.51 -33.22 11.06
C GLN A 21 2.26 -33.25 10.16
N SER A 22 1.23 -34.04 10.51
CA SER A 22 -0.04 -34.04 9.78
C SER A 22 -0.86 -32.77 10.02
N ALA A 23 -0.84 -32.22 11.23
CA ALA A 23 -1.54 -30.98 11.55
C ALA A 23 -0.96 -29.74 10.80
N ASP A 24 0.37 -29.68 10.62
CA ASP A 24 1.01 -28.63 9.82
C ASP A 24 0.76 -28.81 8.31
N ASN A 25 0.75 -30.04 7.81
CA ASN A 25 0.39 -30.32 6.42
C ASN A 25 -1.08 -29.99 6.12
N ASP A 26 -2.00 -30.25 7.03
CA ASP A 26 -3.43 -29.94 6.85
C ASP A 26 -3.68 -28.44 6.78
N LEU A 27 -2.94 -27.61 7.53
CA LEU A 27 -3.02 -26.16 7.47
C LEU A 27 -2.50 -25.60 6.15
N TYR A 28 -1.47 -26.19 5.58
CA TYR A 28 -0.91 -25.79 4.28
C TYR A 28 -1.85 -26.15 3.11
N LEU A 29 -2.62 -27.23 3.25
CA LEU A 29 -3.55 -27.73 2.25
C LEU A 29 -4.97 -27.15 2.36
N GLN A 30 -5.26 -26.31 3.38
CA GLN A 30 -6.56 -25.64 3.52
C GLN A 30 -6.73 -24.55 2.45
N THR A 31 -7.21 -24.95 1.29
CA THR A 31 -7.61 -24.04 0.20
C THR A 31 -9.13 -23.87 0.21
N SER A 32 -9.62 -22.77 -0.35
CA SER A 32 -11.05 -22.59 -0.57
C SER A 32 -11.48 -23.24 -1.89
N GLU A 33 -12.77 -23.55 -2.04
CA GLU A 33 -13.34 -24.07 -3.29
C GLU A 33 -13.23 -23.05 -4.44
N VAL A 34 -13.00 -21.77 -4.14
CA VAL A 34 -12.82 -20.68 -5.10
C VAL A 34 -11.35 -20.54 -5.54
N ASN A 35 -10.41 -21.10 -4.78
CA ASN A 35 -8.97 -20.94 -4.99
C ASN A 35 -8.54 -21.19 -6.44
N ASN A 36 -8.96 -22.32 -7.04
CA ASN A 36 -8.55 -22.67 -8.40
C ASN A 36 -8.96 -21.60 -9.44
N ILE A 37 -10.11 -20.96 -9.25
CA ILE A 37 -10.58 -19.92 -10.16
C ILE A 37 -9.72 -18.67 -10.00
N MET A 38 -9.35 -18.30 -8.78
CA MET A 38 -8.50 -17.14 -8.49
C MET A 38 -7.10 -17.31 -9.06
N VAL A 39 -6.46 -18.47 -8.81
CA VAL A 39 -5.11 -18.77 -9.32
C VAL A 39 -5.08 -18.77 -10.84
N GLN A 40 -6.08 -19.36 -11.50
CA GLN A 40 -6.18 -19.34 -12.96
C GLN A 40 -6.37 -17.92 -13.50
N TYR A 41 -7.22 -17.11 -12.85
CA TYR A 41 -7.38 -15.72 -13.25
C TYR A 41 -6.06 -14.93 -13.18
N ASP A 42 -5.31 -15.08 -12.09
CA ASP A 42 -4.03 -14.38 -11.92
C ASP A 42 -3.01 -14.80 -12.99
N ALA A 43 -2.95 -16.09 -13.29
CA ALA A 43 -2.11 -16.62 -14.35
C ALA A 43 -2.52 -16.09 -15.74
N ASP A 44 -3.80 -16.13 -16.08
CA ASP A 44 -4.33 -15.67 -17.36
C ASP A 44 -4.18 -14.16 -17.51
N ALA A 45 -4.53 -13.38 -16.48
CA ALA A 45 -4.35 -11.93 -16.46
C ALA A 45 -2.88 -11.55 -16.59
N GLY A 46 -1.97 -12.25 -15.90
CA GLY A 46 -0.54 -12.08 -16.03
C GLY A 46 -0.03 -12.37 -17.45
N ASN A 47 -0.51 -13.42 -18.08
CA ASN A 47 -0.18 -13.74 -19.47
C ASN A 47 -0.66 -12.67 -20.43
N LEU A 48 -1.91 -12.20 -20.28
CA LEU A 48 -2.44 -11.15 -21.12
C LEU A 48 -1.68 -9.82 -20.95
N ARG A 49 -1.35 -9.43 -19.72
CA ARG A 49 -0.56 -8.20 -19.45
C ARG A 49 0.83 -8.27 -20.09
N ARG A 50 1.50 -9.41 -20.05
CA ARG A 50 2.80 -9.58 -20.72
C ARG A 50 2.71 -9.54 -22.24
N PHE A 51 1.63 -10.08 -22.80
CA PHE A 51 1.44 -10.09 -24.25
C PHE A 51 0.91 -8.76 -24.78
N TYR A 52 -0.06 -8.15 -24.11
CA TYR A 52 -0.65 -6.84 -24.42
C TYR A 52 -0.06 -5.74 -23.53
N PHE A 53 1.27 -5.70 -23.46
CA PHE A 53 2.00 -4.84 -22.53
C PHE A 53 1.89 -3.35 -22.85
N VAL A 54 1.51 -2.98 -24.09
CA VAL A 54 1.40 -1.58 -24.53
C VAL A 54 0.24 -0.91 -23.81
N ASP A 55 0.58 0.03 -22.92
CA ASP A 55 -0.39 0.80 -22.15
C ASP A 55 -1.39 1.52 -23.04
N SER A 56 -2.65 1.53 -22.61
CA SER A 56 -3.77 2.18 -23.32
C SER A 56 -4.07 1.65 -24.74
N SER A 57 -3.56 0.47 -25.11
CA SER A 57 -3.88 -0.12 -26.40
C SER A 57 -5.35 -0.61 -26.46
N PRO A 58 -6.10 -0.33 -27.55
CA PRO A 58 -7.49 -0.79 -27.69
C PRO A 58 -7.62 -2.32 -27.64
N GLU A 59 -6.63 -3.03 -28.20
CA GLU A 59 -6.58 -4.49 -28.18
C GLU A 59 -6.44 -5.02 -26.74
N GLY A 60 -5.54 -4.45 -25.94
CA GLY A 60 -5.33 -4.81 -24.54
C GLY A 60 -6.60 -4.62 -23.70
N PHE A 61 -7.29 -3.49 -23.85
CA PHE A 61 -8.57 -3.25 -23.19
C PHE A 61 -9.62 -4.30 -23.55
N THR A 62 -9.78 -4.61 -24.83
CA THR A 62 -10.76 -5.59 -25.32
C THR A 62 -10.48 -6.97 -24.75
N ARG A 63 -9.23 -7.40 -24.76
CA ARG A 63 -8.84 -8.73 -24.27
C ARG A 63 -8.99 -8.85 -22.76
N MET A 64 -8.57 -7.83 -21.99
CA MET A 64 -8.74 -7.83 -20.53
C MET A 64 -10.21 -7.78 -20.12
N THR A 65 -11.04 -6.95 -20.78
CA THR A 65 -12.49 -6.91 -20.54
C THR A 65 -13.15 -8.27 -20.80
N THR A 66 -12.75 -8.96 -21.88
CA THR A 66 -13.24 -10.31 -22.20
C THR A 66 -12.84 -11.32 -21.12
N LEU A 67 -11.59 -11.26 -20.63
CA LEU A 67 -11.13 -12.13 -19.56
C LEU A 67 -11.95 -11.91 -18.28
N VAL A 68 -12.05 -10.66 -17.83
CA VAL A 68 -12.81 -10.34 -16.60
C VAL A 68 -14.25 -10.85 -16.67
N LYS A 69 -14.95 -10.61 -17.80
CA LYS A 69 -16.31 -11.13 -18.02
C LYS A 69 -16.39 -12.65 -17.91
N SER A 70 -15.44 -13.38 -18.51
CA SER A 70 -15.43 -14.83 -18.45
C SER A 70 -15.27 -15.35 -17.03
N TYR A 71 -14.44 -14.70 -16.21
CA TYR A 71 -14.25 -15.09 -14.81
C TYR A 71 -15.42 -14.66 -13.91
N GLN A 72 -16.09 -13.55 -14.20
CA GLN A 72 -17.35 -13.19 -13.54
C GLN A 72 -18.40 -14.27 -13.78
N GLN A 73 -18.58 -14.74 -15.02
CA GLN A 73 -19.51 -15.81 -15.36
C GLN A 73 -19.16 -17.14 -14.66
N ARG A 74 -17.87 -17.52 -14.65
CA ARG A 74 -17.43 -18.74 -13.95
C ARG A 74 -17.71 -18.66 -12.44
N LEU A 75 -17.50 -17.50 -11.83
CA LEU A 75 -17.78 -17.29 -10.41
C LEU A 75 -19.28 -17.40 -10.11
N GLU A 76 -20.13 -16.84 -10.97
CA GLU A 76 -21.60 -16.88 -10.81
C GLU A 76 -22.17 -18.30 -10.90
N GLN A 77 -21.50 -19.21 -11.64
CA GLN A 77 -21.92 -20.61 -11.79
C GLN A 77 -21.66 -21.48 -10.55
N LEU A 78 -20.88 -20.97 -9.58
CA LEU A 78 -20.62 -21.73 -8.36
C LEU A 78 -21.89 -21.84 -7.50
N ASN A 79 -22.07 -23.02 -6.89
CA ASN A 79 -23.09 -23.24 -5.86
C ASN A 79 -22.68 -22.54 -4.55
N TYR A 80 -23.00 -21.25 -4.45
CA TYR A 80 -22.63 -20.41 -3.30
C TYR A 80 -23.09 -20.99 -1.96
N ALA A 81 -24.28 -21.56 -1.90
CA ALA A 81 -24.82 -22.13 -0.66
C ALA A 81 -24.06 -23.36 -0.16
N GLY A 82 -23.33 -24.03 -1.04
CA GLY A 82 -22.48 -25.17 -0.68
C GLY A 82 -21.06 -24.78 -0.25
N LEU A 83 -20.67 -23.51 -0.38
CA LEU A 83 -19.33 -23.06 -0.02
C LEU A 83 -19.16 -22.96 1.50
N ASN A 84 -17.98 -23.34 2.01
CA ASN A 84 -17.61 -23.03 3.39
C ASN A 84 -17.37 -21.52 3.58
N VAL A 85 -17.27 -21.04 4.84
CA VAL A 85 -17.12 -19.60 5.12
C VAL A 85 -15.87 -18.99 4.48
N GLY A 86 -14.75 -19.71 4.47
CA GLY A 86 -13.52 -19.25 3.82
C GLY A 86 -13.73 -19.03 2.32
N ALA A 87 -14.42 -19.97 1.65
CA ALA A 87 -14.73 -19.86 0.23
C ALA A 87 -15.80 -18.80 -0.07
N GLN A 88 -16.76 -18.56 0.84
CA GLN A 88 -17.71 -17.45 0.72
C GLN A 88 -17.00 -16.09 0.79
N VAL A 89 -16.01 -15.98 1.67
CA VAL A 89 -15.15 -14.78 1.76
C VAL A 89 -14.35 -14.61 0.47
N ASP A 90 -13.68 -15.64 -0.01
CA ASP A 90 -12.89 -15.59 -1.24
C ASP A 90 -13.78 -15.26 -2.45
N TYR A 91 -14.98 -15.82 -2.53
CA TYR A 91 -15.97 -15.49 -3.56
C TYR A 91 -16.33 -13.98 -3.52
N THR A 92 -16.65 -13.46 -2.34
CA THR A 92 -17.07 -12.08 -2.15
C THR A 92 -15.96 -11.10 -2.54
N LEU A 93 -14.73 -11.37 -2.08
CA LEU A 93 -13.58 -10.53 -2.37
C LEU A 93 -13.14 -10.62 -3.83
N PHE A 94 -13.19 -11.81 -4.43
CA PHE A 94 -12.85 -11.98 -5.82
C PHE A 94 -13.90 -11.37 -6.76
N LYS A 95 -15.19 -11.51 -6.45
CA LYS A 95 -16.28 -10.80 -7.15
C LYS A 95 -16.06 -9.28 -7.13
N ARG A 96 -15.71 -8.71 -5.97
CA ARG A 96 -15.36 -7.29 -5.83
C ARG A 96 -14.18 -6.90 -6.71
N ARG A 97 -13.06 -7.65 -6.64
CA ARG A 97 -11.86 -7.41 -7.45
C ARG A 97 -12.17 -7.41 -8.96
N LEU A 98 -12.94 -8.39 -9.44
CA LEU A 98 -13.35 -8.46 -10.84
C LEU A 98 -14.23 -7.26 -11.23
N SER A 99 -15.14 -6.82 -10.35
CA SER A 99 -15.99 -5.66 -10.60
C SER A 99 -15.19 -4.36 -10.66
N GLN A 100 -14.27 -4.14 -9.72
CA GLN A 100 -13.36 -2.98 -9.72
C GLN A 100 -12.49 -2.95 -10.98
N THR A 101 -11.88 -4.09 -11.34
CA THR A 101 -11.08 -4.19 -12.58
C THR A 101 -11.93 -3.87 -13.82
N MET A 102 -13.18 -4.32 -13.85
CA MET A 102 -14.09 -3.99 -14.96
C MET A 102 -14.40 -2.50 -15.03
N GLU A 103 -14.73 -1.85 -13.89
CA GLU A 103 -14.99 -0.41 -13.83
C GLU A 103 -13.78 0.39 -14.32
N GLU A 104 -12.57 0.05 -13.85
CA GLU A 104 -11.32 0.70 -14.27
C GLU A 104 -11.07 0.56 -15.78
N LEU A 105 -11.27 -0.64 -16.34
CA LEU A 105 -11.11 -0.89 -17.78
C LEU A 105 -12.11 -0.09 -18.60
N LEU A 106 -13.38 -0.03 -18.20
CA LEU A 106 -14.42 0.71 -18.90
C LEU A 106 -14.17 2.22 -18.84
N LEU A 107 -13.76 2.73 -17.68
CA LEU A 107 -13.38 4.15 -17.53
C LEU A 107 -12.17 4.48 -18.43
N ALA A 108 -11.15 3.64 -18.41
CA ALA A 108 -9.96 3.83 -19.23
C ALA A 108 -10.27 3.78 -20.75
N GLN A 109 -11.18 2.90 -21.19
CA GLN A 109 -11.67 2.86 -22.57
C GLN A 109 -12.43 4.14 -22.93
N GLN A 110 -13.32 4.63 -22.05
CA GLN A 110 -14.07 5.85 -22.25
C GLN A 110 -13.14 7.07 -22.38
N GLU A 111 -12.18 7.21 -21.48
CA GLU A 111 -11.19 8.29 -21.53
C GLU A 111 -10.33 8.21 -22.81
N SER A 112 -9.92 7.00 -23.21
CA SER A 112 -9.15 6.78 -24.45
C SER A 112 -9.95 7.20 -25.70
N ALA A 113 -11.25 6.89 -25.74
CA ALA A 113 -12.12 7.33 -26.82
C ALA A 113 -12.24 8.86 -26.91
N GLN A 114 -12.32 9.54 -25.75
CA GLN A 114 -12.41 11.01 -25.69
C GLN A 114 -11.15 11.71 -26.19
N VAL A 115 -9.97 11.09 -26.02
CA VAL A 115 -8.69 11.68 -26.48
C VAL A 115 -8.26 11.19 -27.86
N LYS A 116 -8.96 10.22 -28.47
CA LYS A 116 -8.59 9.59 -29.74
C LYS A 116 -8.29 10.61 -30.88
N LYS A 117 -9.01 11.73 -30.93
CA LYS A 117 -8.81 12.81 -31.91
C LYS A 117 -7.39 13.38 -31.92
N TRP A 118 -6.65 13.24 -30.83
CA TRP A 118 -5.28 13.71 -30.65
C TRP A 118 -4.23 12.72 -31.18
N PHE A 119 -4.62 11.47 -31.42
CA PHE A 119 -3.73 10.37 -31.80
C PHE A 119 -4.18 9.64 -33.07
N PRO A 120 -4.44 10.35 -34.23
CA PRO A 120 -4.93 9.69 -35.44
C PRO A 120 -3.93 8.68 -36.03
N PHE A 121 -2.65 8.79 -35.62
CA PHE A 121 -1.56 7.92 -36.04
C PHE A 121 -1.37 6.69 -35.11
N ALA A 122 -2.09 6.59 -33.99
CA ALA A 122 -1.85 5.56 -32.98
C ALA A 122 -2.01 4.14 -33.53
N ASP A 123 -3.07 3.88 -34.29
CA ASP A 123 -3.35 2.54 -34.83
C ASP A 123 -2.22 2.04 -35.71
N LYS A 124 -1.58 2.94 -36.50
CA LYS A 124 -0.42 2.61 -37.35
C LYS A 124 0.77 2.11 -36.50
N ILE A 125 1.03 2.75 -35.35
CA ILE A 125 2.12 2.37 -34.44
C ILE A 125 1.78 1.05 -33.73
N TYR A 126 0.55 0.88 -33.26
CA TYR A 126 0.13 -0.38 -32.59
C TYR A 126 0.25 -1.58 -33.55
N GLN A 127 -0.09 -1.43 -34.85
CA GLN A 127 0.06 -2.49 -35.84
C GLN A 127 1.51 -2.94 -36.01
N VAL A 128 2.47 -2.02 -36.01
CA VAL A 128 3.90 -2.37 -36.08
C VAL A 128 4.30 -3.31 -34.93
N GLU A 129 3.86 -3.02 -33.71
CA GLU A 129 4.12 -3.86 -32.54
C GLU A 129 3.34 -5.19 -32.59
N GLN A 130 2.10 -5.18 -33.07
CA GLN A 130 1.30 -6.41 -33.23
C GLN A 130 1.97 -7.41 -34.17
N HIS A 131 2.47 -6.95 -35.31
CA HIS A 131 3.20 -7.78 -36.28
C HIS A 131 4.54 -8.28 -35.70
N ARG A 132 5.30 -7.39 -35.07
CA ARG A 132 6.55 -7.75 -34.40
C ARG A 132 6.38 -8.90 -33.39
N ARG A 133 5.31 -8.91 -32.59
CA ARG A 133 5.05 -9.95 -31.58
C ARG A 133 4.99 -11.38 -32.18
N ARG A 134 4.67 -11.50 -33.46
CA ARG A 134 4.61 -12.78 -34.19
C ARG A 134 5.80 -12.99 -35.14
N GLY A 135 6.78 -12.09 -35.10
CA GLY A 135 7.98 -12.17 -35.94
C GLY A 135 7.72 -11.85 -37.42
N GLU A 136 6.61 -11.18 -37.73
CA GLU A 136 6.29 -10.76 -39.07
C GLU A 136 7.24 -9.66 -39.51
N LYS A 137 7.97 -9.90 -40.61
CA LYS A 137 8.95 -8.96 -41.16
C LYS A 137 8.23 -7.76 -41.79
N PRO A 138 8.49 -6.51 -41.36
CA PRO A 138 7.92 -5.36 -41.99
C PRO A 138 8.61 -5.06 -43.35
N ASP A 139 7.88 -4.45 -44.28
CA ASP A 139 8.51 -3.73 -45.40
C ASP A 139 9.18 -2.47 -44.83
N ALA A 140 10.51 -2.47 -44.77
CA ALA A 140 11.29 -1.43 -44.13
C ALA A 140 11.14 -0.07 -44.81
N ALA A 141 11.05 -0.02 -46.14
CA ALA A 141 10.89 1.23 -46.88
C ALA A 141 9.49 1.83 -46.68
N ALA A 142 8.46 0.97 -46.72
CA ALA A 142 7.08 1.40 -46.47
C ALA A 142 6.91 1.88 -45.00
N LEU A 143 7.49 1.18 -44.05
CA LEU A 143 7.48 1.59 -42.65
C LEU A 143 8.20 2.94 -42.44
N ALA A 144 9.34 3.17 -43.05
CA ALA A 144 10.05 4.44 -43.00
C ALA A 144 9.22 5.60 -43.55
N ALA A 145 8.53 5.37 -44.68
CA ALA A 145 7.60 6.34 -45.27
C ALA A 145 6.42 6.64 -44.33
N GLN A 146 5.82 5.59 -43.72
CA GLN A 146 4.73 5.71 -42.74
C GLN A 146 5.17 6.50 -41.51
N LEU A 147 6.36 6.24 -40.96
CA LEU A 147 6.91 6.97 -39.82
C LEU A 147 7.15 8.44 -40.16
N SER A 148 7.64 8.74 -41.37
CA SER A 148 7.82 10.12 -41.85
C SER A 148 6.49 10.88 -41.97
N GLU A 149 5.42 10.20 -42.38
CA GLU A 149 4.06 10.77 -42.39
C GLU A 149 3.56 10.98 -40.95
N THR A 150 3.74 9.98 -40.10
CA THR A 150 3.40 10.05 -38.64
C THR A 150 4.09 11.24 -37.96
N ALA A 151 5.34 11.53 -38.32
CA ALA A 151 6.04 12.69 -37.76
C ALA A 151 5.32 14.00 -38.10
N ARG A 152 4.85 14.15 -39.34
CA ARG A 152 4.07 15.34 -39.78
C ARG A 152 2.72 15.44 -39.05
N GLU A 153 2.04 14.32 -38.88
CA GLU A 153 0.78 14.27 -38.11
C GLU A 153 0.98 14.67 -36.64
N ILE A 154 2.04 14.20 -36.00
CA ILE A 154 2.36 14.55 -34.58
C ILE A 154 2.61 16.05 -34.45
N ILE A 155 3.41 16.66 -35.35
CA ILE A 155 3.68 18.10 -35.34
C ILE A 155 2.38 18.88 -35.40
N LYS A 156 1.50 18.53 -36.36
CA LYS A 156 0.20 19.19 -36.54
C LYS A 156 -0.67 19.06 -35.29
N LYS A 157 -0.76 17.85 -34.71
CA LYS A 157 -1.58 17.59 -33.53
C LYS A 157 -1.06 18.29 -32.30
N ARG A 158 0.26 18.34 -32.10
CA ARG A 158 0.88 19.08 -31.01
C ARG A 158 0.55 20.57 -31.08
N GLN A 159 0.69 21.20 -32.27
CA GLN A 159 0.34 22.62 -32.45
C GLN A 159 -1.14 22.89 -32.14
N GLN A 160 -2.05 22.00 -32.59
CA GLN A 160 -3.47 22.11 -32.25
C GLN A 160 -3.72 21.97 -30.73
N LEU A 161 -3.03 21.05 -30.06
CA LEU A 161 -3.15 20.85 -28.62
C LEU A 161 -2.67 22.06 -27.84
N GLU A 162 -1.60 22.72 -28.23
CA GLU A 162 -1.09 23.92 -27.54
C GLU A 162 -2.17 25.00 -27.41
N GLY A 163 -3.02 25.17 -28.41
CA GLY A 163 -4.14 26.13 -28.41
C GLY A 163 -5.45 25.63 -27.78
N ASP A 164 -5.56 24.34 -27.41
CA ASP A 164 -6.78 23.77 -26.85
C ASP A 164 -6.77 23.88 -25.30
N SER A 165 -7.77 24.51 -24.71
CA SER A 165 -7.96 24.61 -23.25
C SER A 165 -9.14 23.78 -22.74
N SER A 166 -9.76 22.94 -23.59
CA SER A 166 -10.99 22.21 -23.24
C SER A 166 -10.77 20.87 -22.55
N LEU A 167 -9.52 20.37 -22.52
CA LEU A 167 -9.21 19.06 -21.94
C LEU A 167 -9.32 19.08 -20.40
N THR A 168 -10.01 18.08 -19.87
CA THR A 168 -10.05 17.80 -18.43
C THR A 168 -8.78 17.12 -17.96
N LEU A 169 -8.49 17.16 -16.67
CA LEU A 169 -7.32 16.51 -16.07
C LEU A 169 -7.24 15.00 -16.35
N PRO A 170 -8.33 14.19 -16.24
CA PRO A 170 -8.32 12.78 -16.65
C PRO A 170 -7.95 12.58 -18.11
N GLN A 171 -8.49 13.40 -19.01
CA GLN A 171 -8.17 13.35 -20.45
C GLN A 171 -6.69 13.67 -20.72
N ILE A 172 -6.13 14.66 -20.04
CA ILE A 172 -4.71 15.02 -20.15
C ILE A 172 -3.84 13.84 -19.71
N ARG A 173 -4.12 13.24 -18.55
CA ARG A 173 -3.40 12.07 -18.03
C ARG A 173 -3.53 10.86 -18.96
N ARG A 174 -4.71 10.63 -19.53
CA ARG A 174 -4.92 9.58 -20.53
C ARG A 174 -4.09 9.83 -21.79
N GLY A 175 -3.96 11.09 -22.23
CA GLY A 175 -3.09 11.46 -23.32
C GLY A 175 -1.60 11.15 -23.06
N ILE A 176 -1.11 11.43 -21.86
CA ILE A 176 0.26 11.11 -21.43
C ILE A 176 0.49 9.60 -21.45
N SER A 177 -0.46 8.82 -20.89
CA SER A 177 -0.40 7.35 -20.87
C SER A 177 -0.40 6.77 -22.30
N THR A 178 -1.25 7.29 -23.18
CA THR A 178 -1.29 6.87 -24.59
C THR A 178 0.06 7.13 -25.29
N LEU A 179 0.67 8.30 -25.09
CA LEU A 179 1.99 8.61 -25.67
C LEU A 179 3.11 7.74 -25.14
N ARG A 180 3.06 7.38 -23.85
CA ARG A 180 3.99 6.41 -23.25
C ARG A 180 3.86 5.06 -23.94
N GLY A 181 2.63 4.53 -24.07
CA GLY A 181 2.37 3.25 -24.74
C GLY A 181 2.79 3.26 -26.22
N LEU A 182 2.54 4.34 -26.96
CA LEU A 182 2.99 4.46 -28.35
C LEU A 182 4.52 4.45 -28.48
N ARG A 183 5.24 5.15 -27.61
CA ARG A 183 6.70 5.13 -27.59
C ARG A 183 7.25 3.75 -27.23
N GLU A 184 6.63 3.08 -26.29
CA GLU A 184 6.99 1.73 -25.89
C GLU A 184 6.78 0.73 -27.02
N ALA A 185 5.62 0.77 -27.71
CA ALA A 185 5.32 -0.07 -28.85
C ALA A 185 6.35 0.12 -29.98
N LEU A 186 6.61 1.37 -30.34
CA LEU A 186 7.54 1.69 -31.41
C LEU A 186 8.98 1.34 -31.06
N GLY A 187 9.40 1.60 -29.80
CA GLY A 187 10.72 1.27 -29.29
C GLY A 187 11.01 -0.23 -29.26
N ASN A 188 10.02 -1.03 -28.83
CA ASN A 188 10.14 -2.49 -28.86
C ASN A 188 10.29 -3.04 -30.27
N ALA A 189 9.48 -2.56 -31.21
CA ALA A 189 9.58 -2.95 -32.61
C ALA A 189 10.93 -2.53 -33.23
N PHE A 190 11.37 -1.31 -32.94
CA PHE A 190 12.67 -0.81 -33.41
C PHE A 190 13.83 -1.68 -32.89
N ASN A 191 13.87 -1.92 -31.59
CA ASN A 191 14.96 -2.69 -30.97
C ASN A 191 14.99 -4.16 -31.42
N PHE A 192 13.84 -4.71 -31.83
CA PHE A 192 13.75 -6.09 -32.32
C PHE A 192 14.38 -6.26 -33.69
N TYR A 193 14.22 -5.30 -34.61
CA TYR A 193 14.72 -5.44 -35.98
C TYR A 193 16.05 -4.72 -36.22
N ASN A 194 16.29 -3.59 -35.58
CA ASN A 194 17.46 -2.76 -35.81
C ASN A 194 18.75 -3.48 -35.41
N GLY A 195 19.71 -3.55 -36.35
CA GLY A 195 20.97 -4.30 -36.18
C GLY A 195 20.87 -5.77 -36.61
N TYR A 196 19.68 -6.31 -36.82
CA TYR A 196 19.44 -7.70 -37.24
C TYR A 196 18.92 -7.80 -38.67
N ASP A 197 18.02 -6.88 -39.09
CA ASP A 197 17.57 -6.79 -40.47
C ASP A 197 18.32 -5.64 -41.20
N PRO A 198 19.12 -5.94 -42.23
CA PRO A 198 19.91 -4.91 -42.93
C PRO A 198 19.05 -3.82 -43.61
N LEU A 199 17.90 -4.18 -44.19
CA LEU A 199 17.01 -3.21 -44.83
C LEU A 199 16.31 -2.34 -43.79
N PHE A 200 15.89 -2.95 -42.66
CA PHE A 200 15.32 -2.21 -41.54
C PHE A 200 16.34 -1.21 -40.97
N SER A 201 17.58 -1.69 -40.76
CA SER A 201 18.67 -0.87 -40.23
C SER A 201 19.11 0.24 -41.18
N TRP A 202 18.83 0.10 -42.45
CA TRP A 202 19.09 1.14 -43.45
C TRP A 202 17.97 2.21 -43.52
N TRP A 203 16.70 1.77 -43.56
CA TRP A 203 15.58 2.67 -43.80
C TRP A 203 15.00 3.33 -42.53
N VAL A 204 14.89 2.60 -41.44
CA VAL A 204 14.01 2.96 -40.32
C VAL A 204 14.68 3.85 -39.26
N PRO A 205 16.00 3.80 -38.95
CA PRO A 205 16.57 4.52 -37.82
C PRO A 205 16.35 6.03 -37.81
N ALA A 206 16.44 6.70 -38.97
CA ALA A 206 16.26 8.16 -39.04
C ALA A 206 14.80 8.57 -38.79
N PRO A 207 13.78 8.04 -39.49
CA PRO A 207 12.39 8.36 -39.20
C PRO A 207 11.92 7.87 -37.82
N TYR A 208 12.44 6.75 -37.28
CA TYR A 208 12.18 6.32 -35.90
C TYR A 208 12.63 7.36 -34.88
N LYS A 209 13.90 7.79 -34.94
CA LYS A 209 14.43 8.81 -34.02
C LYS A 209 13.61 10.10 -34.05
N GLN A 210 13.18 10.50 -35.28
CA GLN A 210 12.33 11.68 -35.44
C GLN A 210 10.99 11.50 -34.73
N VAL A 211 10.29 10.38 -34.98
CA VAL A 211 8.98 10.10 -34.36
C VAL A 211 9.11 9.98 -32.85
N ASP A 212 10.09 9.24 -32.32
CA ASP A 212 10.28 9.09 -30.85
C ASP A 212 10.53 10.44 -30.17
N SER A 213 11.39 11.29 -30.77
CA SER A 213 11.62 12.65 -30.26
C SER A 213 10.36 13.51 -30.26
N LEU A 214 9.56 13.43 -31.34
CA LEU A 214 8.31 14.16 -31.44
C LEU A 214 7.24 13.65 -30.46
N LEU A 215 7.12 12.34 -30.26
CA LEU A 215 6.23 11.77 -29.23
C LEU A 215 6.64 12.21 -27.83
N LYS A 216 7.94 12.26 -27.54
CA LYS A 216 8.46 12.78 -26.27
C LYS A 216 8.09 14.24 -26.06
N THR A 217 8.30 15.09 -27.09
CA THR A 217 7.93 16.51 -27.03
C THR A 217 6.42 16.70 -26.90
N TYR A 218 5.63 15.87 -27.58
CA TYR A 218 4.17 15.89 -27.50
C TYR A 218 3.70 15.50 -26.06
N SER A 219 4.34 14.51 -25.45
CA SER A 219 4.09 14.16 -24.05
C SER A 219 4.40 15.33 -23.11
N THR A 220 5.48 16.07 -23.36
CA THR A 220 5.81 17.29 -22.59
C THR A 220 4.72 18.35 -22.73
N THR A 221 4.10 18.51 -23.90
CA THR A 221 2.98 19.44 -24.11
C THR A 221 1.78 19.06 -23.23
N PHE A 222 1.41 17.77 -23.17
CA PHE A 222 0.37 17.29 -22.26
C PHE A 222 0.76 17.50 -20.78
N SER A 223 2.00 17.21 -20.40
CA SER A 223 2.47 17.40 -19.02
C SER A 223 2.46 18.87 -18.59
N ASN A 224 2.76 19.80 -19.50
CA ASN A 224 2.65 21.23 -19.22
C ASN A 224 1.19 21.66 -19.01
N LYS A 225 0.25 21.09 -19.81
CA LYS A 225 -1.19 21.30 -19.58
C LYS A 225 -1.66 20.70 -18.27
N GLU A 226 -1.16 19.52 -17.88
CA GLU A 226 -1.43 18.94 -16.56
C GLU A 226 -1.06 19.91 -15.45
N LYS A 227 0.17 20.42 -15.48
CA LYS A 227 0.66 21.39 -14.49
C LYS A 227 -0.18 22.66 -14.44
N SER A 228 -0.63 23.18 -15.59
CA SER A 228 -1.46 24.38 -15.63
C SER A 228 -2.90 24.15 -15.19
N THR A 229 -3.49 22.99 -15.54
CA THR A 229 -4.87 22.63 -15.18
C THR A 229 -4.98 22.19 -13.73
N ALA A 230 -3.93 21.52 -13.23
CA ALA A 230 -3.85 21.01 -11.86
C ALA A 230 -3.40 22.09 -10.85
N ARG A 231 -3.12 23.30 -11.29
CA ARG A 231 -2.55 24.35 -10.44
C ARG A 231 -3.56 24.78 -9.38
N MET A 232 -3.35 24.29 -8.16
CA MET A 232 -4.00 24.85 -6.97
C MET A 232 -3.30 26.16 -6.60
N PRO A 233 -4.02 27.13 -5.99
CA PRO A 233 -3.37 28.29 -5.38
C PRO A 233 -2.30 27.81 -4.42
N ASP A 234 -1.10 28.38 -4.50
CA ASP A 234 -0.03 28.11 -3.56
C ASP A 234 -0.42 28.70 -2.19
N ASP A 235 -0.47 27.86 -1.17
CA ASP A 235 -0.74 28.24 0.21
C ASP A 235 0.55 28.50 1.03
N GLY A 236 1.70 28.51 0.35
CA GLY A 236 3.02 28.65 0.95
C GLY A 236 3.72 27.34 1.30
N SER A 237 3.01 26.21 1.24
CA SER A 237 3.58 24.86 1.53
C SER A 237 4.41 24.28 0.39
N GLY A 238 4.24 24.77 -0.83
CA GLY A 238 4.79 24.18 -2.06
C GLY A 238 4.25 22.76 -2.34
N ILE A 239 3.06 22.38 -1.81
CA ILE A 239 2.41 21.08 -2.00
C ILE A 239 1.16 21.28 -2.86
N ALA A 240 1.22 20.86 -4.11
CA ALA A 240 0.13 20.98 -5.09
C ALA A 240 -0.60 19.63 -5.26
N GLY A 241 -1.35 19.21 -4.25
CA GLY A 241 -2.17 18.00 -4.30
C GLY A 241 -3.60 18.27 -4.81
N HIS A 242 -4.39 17.20 -4.95
CA HIS A 242 -5.77 17.27 -5.47
C HIS A 242 -6.76 16.64 -4.48
N PRO A 243 -7.58 17.44 -3.77
CA PRO A 243 -8.68 16.91 -2.97
C PRO A 243 -9.67 16.12 -3.85
N ILE A 244 -10.04 14.90 -3.41
CA ILE A 244 -10.90 14.01 -4.18
C ILE A 244 -12.39 14.22 -3.93
N GLY A 245 -12.74 14.96 -2.90
CA GLY A 245 -14.12 15.23 -2.50
C GLY A 245 -14.75 14.12 -1.63
N ARG A 246 -15.82 14.50 -0.92
CA ARG A 246 -16.53 13.62 0.02
C ARG A 246 -17.11 12.35 -0.64
N ALA A 247 -17.65 12.47 -1.85
CA ALA A 247 -18.26 11.33 -2.54
C ALA A 247 -17.24 10.24 -2.87
N ALA A 248 -16.05 10.61 -3.34
CA ALA A 248 -14.98 9.68 -3.63
C ALA A 248 -14.42 9.02 -2.34
N LEU A 249 -14.34 9.76 -1.23
CA LEU A 249 -13.98 9.17 0.06
C LEU A 249 -14.98 8.09 0.50
N ILE A 250 -16.29 8.36 0.39
CA ILE A 250 -17.33 7.38 0.74
C ILE A 250 -17.22 6.14 -0.15
N LYS A 251 -17.04 6.31 -1.47
CA LYS A 251 -16.86 5.18 -2.39
C LYS A 251 -15.66 4.34 -1.97
N GLY A 252 -14.51 4.95 -1.72
CA GLY A 252 -13.32 4.24 -1.28
C GLY A 252 -13.52 3.51 0.06
N LEU A 253 -14.17 4.14 1.05
CA LEU A 253 -14.49 3.49 2.33
C LEU A 253 -15.41 2.27 2.14
N GLN A 254 -16.40 2.34 1.26
CA GLN A 254 -17.25 1.19 0.92
C GLN A 254 -16.45 0.07 0.25
N GLU A 255 -15.54 0.42 -0.65
CA GLU A 255 -14.62 -0.53 -1.29
C GLU A 255 -13.70 -1.22 -0.28
N GLU A 256 -13.29 -0.54 0.78
CA GLU A 256 -12.48 -1.08 1.87
C GLU A 256 -13.31 -1.75 2.98
N MET A 257 -14.62 -1.86 2.81
CA MET A 257 -15.55 -2.41 3.81
C MET A 257 -15.50 -1.65 5.15
N ILE A 258 -15.42 -0.33 5.10
CA ILE A 258 -15.45 0.56 6.26
C ILE A 258 -16.82 1.25 6.29
N PRO A 259 -17.79 0.78 7.11
CA PRO A 259 -19.16 1.28 7.12
C PRO A 259 -19.32 2.57 7.98
N TYR A 260 -18.40 3.51 7.80
CA TYR A 260 -18.40 4.82 8.46
C TYR A 260 -18.33 5.95 7.44
N THR A 261 -18.98 7.06 7.76
CA THR A 261 -18.82 8.30 6.99
C THR A 261 -17.52 9.02 7.35
N PRO A 262 -17.02 9.93 6.50
CA PRO A 262 -15.85 10.76 6.85
C PRO A 262 -16.05 11.54 8.16
N GLU A 263 -17.26 12.01 8.44
CA GLU A 263 -17.61 12.75 9.64
C GLU A 263 -17.54 11.86 10.90
N GLU A 264 -18.01 10.62 10.80
CA GLU A 264 -17.87 9.63 11.89
C GLU A 264 -16.41 9.25 12.14
N LEU A 265 -15.61 9.11 11.08
CA LEU A 265 -14.17 8.85 11.23
C LEU A 265 -13.44 10.03 11.89
N LEU A 266 -13.83 11.27 11.57
CA LEU A 266 -13.33 12.46 12.30
C LEU A 266 -13.73 12.43 13.77
N ALA A 267 -14.96 12.03 14.10
CA ALA A 267 -15.42 11.91 15.49
C ALA A 267 -14.61 10.85 16.25
N ILE A 268 -14.36 9.68 15.63
CA ILE A 268 -13.50 8.64 16.20
C ILE A 268 -12.08 9.18 16.45
N ALA A 269 -11.47 9.83 15.44
CA ALA A 269 -10.13 10.35 15.54
C ALA A 269 -9.99 11.42 16.64
N ASN A 270 -10.96 12.32 16.77
CA ASN A 270 -10.96 13.34 17.81
C ASN A 270 -11.13 12.73 19.22
N LYS A 271 -11.95 11.69 19.37
CA LYS A 271 -12.11 10.97 20.65
C LYS A 271 -10.83 10.25 21.07
N GLU A 272 -10.17 9.56 20.13
CA GLU A 272 -8.87 8.91 20.38
C GLU A 272 -7.77 9.96 20.64
N PHE A 273 -7.81 11.09 19.95
CA PHE A 273 -6.85 12.19 20.16
C PHE A 273 -6.99 12.80 21.57
N ALA A 274 -8.22 13.06 22.01
CA ALA A 274 -8.49 13.55 23.36
C ALA A 274 -8.03 12.57 24.46
N TRP A 275 -8.20 11.26 24.22
CA TRP A 275 -7.64 10.24 25.11
C TRP A 275 -6.10 10.33 25.16
N CYS A 276 -5.44 10.50 24.02
CA CYS A 276 -3.99 10.68 23.98
C CYS A 276 -3.54 11.94 24.72
N ASP A 277 -4.29 13.05 24.61
CA ASP A 277 -3.98 14.29 25.35
C ASP A 277 -4.05 14.07 26.87
N ALA A 278 -5.08 13.35 27.34
CA ALA A 278 -5.22 13.03 28.77
C ALA A 278 -4.08 12.13 29.29
N GLU A 279 -3.69 11.11 28.53
CA GLU A 279 -2.57 10.23 28.90
C GLU A 279 -1.21 10.96 28.80
N MET A 280 -1.05 11.87 27.83
CA MET A 280 0.13 12.72 27.70
C MET A 280 0.31 13.62 28.91
N GLU A 281 -0.79 14.23 29.42
CA GLU A 281 -0.74 15.00 30.67
C GLU A 281 -0.29 14.17 31.86
N LYS A 282 -0.77 12.92 32.00
CA LYS A 282 -0.34 12.02 33.10
C LYS A 282 1.16 11.76 33.02
N ALA A 283 1.66 11.35 31.84
CA ALA A 283 3.09 11.11 31.65
C ALA A 283 3.93 12.39 31.92
N THR A 284 3.45 13.56 31.49
CA THR A 284 4.11 14.86 31.71
C THR A 284 4.22 15.21 33.20
N ARG A 285 3.15 14.95 33.97
CA ARG A 285 3.17 15.16 35.44
C ARG A 285 4.16 14.22 36.13
N GLU A 286 4.23 12.96 35.71
CA GLU A 286 5.19 11.99 36.23
C GLU A 286 6.65 12.37 35.90
N MET A 287 6.89 13.07 34.78
CA MET A 287 8.19 13.66 34.45
C MET A 287 8.54 14.90 35.28
N GLY A 288 7.63 15.37 36.16
CA GLY A 288 7.81 16.57 36.96
C GLY A 288 7.59 17.90 36.22
N LEU A 289 6.93 17.85 35.03
CA LEU A 289 6.72 19.01 34.15
C LEU A 289 5.28 19.57 34.21
N GLY A 290 4.48 19.14 35.18
CA GLY A 290 3.08 19.57 35.32
C GLY A 290 2.22 19.19 34.13
N THR A 291 1.63 20.17 33.43
CA THR A 291 0.82 19.96 32.23
C THR A 291 1.51 20.41 30.95
N ASP A 292 2.77 20.83 31.01
CA ASP A 292 3.54 21.29 29.86
C ASP A 292 4.05 20.10 29.02
N TRP A 293 3.13 19.51 28.25
CA TRP A 293 3.45 18.41 27.36
C TRP A 293 4.48 18.76 26.28
N LYS A 294 4.58 20.07 25.91
CA LYS A 294 5.59 20.51 24.93
C LYS A 294 6.99 20.43 25.54
N ALA A 295 7.17 20.82 26.78
CA ALA A 295 8.44 20.64 27.49
C ALA A 295 8.79 19.15 27.66
N ALA A 296 7.80 18.29 27.97
CA ALA A 296 8.01 16.84 28.01
C ALA A 296 8.45 16.28 26.65
N MET A 297 7.81 16.72 25.58
CA MET A 297 8.17 16.36 24.20
C MET A 297 9.59 16.80 23.84
N GLU A 298 9.98 18.03 24.17
CA GLU A 298 11.35 18.54 23.94
C GLU A 298 12.41 17.73 24.73
N LYS A 299 12.12 17.36 25.97
CA LYS A 299 13.01 16.48 26.76
C LYS A 299 13.20 15.12 26.07
N VAL A 300 12.10 14.50 25.61
CA VAL A 300 12.14 13.22 24.88
C VAL A 300 12.89 13.33 23.57
N LYS A 301 12.62 14.34 22.77
CA LYS A 301 13.32 14.58 21.50
C LYS A 301 14.83 14.77 21.69
N ASN A 302 15.25 15.44 22.76
CA ASN A 302 16.66 15.69 23.07
C ASN A 302 17.40 14.47 23.64
N SER A 303 16.74 13.35 23.86
CA SER A 303 17.34 12.07 24.30
C SER A 303 17.85 11.19 23.14
N TYR A 304 18.06 11.77 21.96
CA TYR A 304 18.59 11.04 20.81
C TYR A 304 20.00 10.49 21.06
N VAL A 305 20.31 9.38 20.41
CA VAL A 305 21.66 8.80 20.43
C VAL A 305 22.55 9.42 19.34
N PRO A 306 23.88 9.38 19.48
CA PRO A 306 24.79 9.78 18.40
C PRO A 306 24.50 9.02 17.09
N PRO A 307 24.74 9.64 15.92
CA PRO A 307 24.43 9.02 14.65
C PRO A 307 24.98 7.59 14.48
N ALA A 308 26.19 7.31 14.85
CA ALA A 308 26.81 5.98 14.72
C ALA A 308 26.16 4.90 15.60
N ASP A 309 25.48 5.28 16.69
CA ASP A 309 24.89 4.37 17.67
C ASP A 309 23.44 4.01 17.34
N GLN A 310 22.79 4.73 16.43
CA GLN A 310 21.37 4.51 16.09
C GLN A 310 21.05 3.08 15.60
N PRO A 311 21.85 2.44 14.72
CA PRO A 311 21.60 1.06 14.33
C PRO A 311 21.63 0.08 15.52
N ALA A 312 22.58 0.26 16.44
CA ALA A 312 22.70 -0.58 17.65
C ALA A 312 21.52 -0.37 18.61
N GLU A 313 21.03 0.88 18.74
CA GLU A 313 19.84 1.18 19.56
C GLU A 313 18.59 0.54 18.94
N MET A 314 18.44 0.52 17.61
CA MET A 314 17.32 -0.19 16.96
C MET A 314 17.35 -1.69 17.25
N VAL A 315 18.52 -2.34 17.19
CA VAL A 315 18.68 -3.77 17.53
C VAL A 315 18.34 -4.02 19.00
N LYS A 316 18.76 -3.15 19.92
CA LYS A 316 18.43 -3.26 21.34
C LYS A 316 16.92 -3.18 21.55
N LEU A 317 16.23 -2.19 20.97
CA LEU A 317 14.78 -2.03 21.08
C LEU A 317 14.03 -3.21 20.44
N TYR A 318 14.52 -3.74 19.33
CA TYR A 318 14.00 -4.95 18.70
C TYR A 318 14.07 -6.14 19.66
N ASN A 319 15.25 -6.41 20.25
CA ASN A 319 15.41 -7.51 21.18
C ASN A 319 14.49 -7.37 22.40
N GLU A 320 14.39 -6.17 22.98
CA GLU A 320 13.48 -5.90 24.08
C GLU A 320 12.00 -6.16 23.70
N SER A 321 11.60 -5.82 22.48
CA SER A 321 10.26 -6.07 21.97
C SER A 321 9.98 -7.56 21.77
N VAL A 322 10.92 -8.28 21.16
CA VAL A 322 10.81 -9.73 20.92
C VAL A 322 10.77 -10.50 22.24
N ASP A 323 11.62 -10.16 23.19
CA ASP A 323 11.64 -10.77 24.52
C ASP A 323 10.29 -10.56 25.24
N PHE A 324 9.76 -9.34 25.19
CA PHE A 324 8.46 -9.01 25.76
C PHE A 324 7.33 -9.83 25.12
N ILE A 325 7.29 -9.92 23.78
CA ILE A 325 6.30 -10.70 23.02
C ILE A 325 6.37 -12.19 23.41
N LYS A 326 7.57 -12.75 23.52
CA LYS A 326 7.78 -14.15 23.92
C LYS A 326 7.39 -14.40 25.37
N GLN A 327 7.78 -13.52 26.32
CA GLN A 327 7.43 -13.63 27.74
C GLN A 327 5.92 -13.62 27.99
N HIS A 328 5.16 -12.88 27.19
CA HIS A 328 3.70 -12.79 27.31
C HIS A 328 2.96 -13.79 26.39
N ASP A 329 3.67 -14.67 25.69
CA ASP A 329 3.11 -15.68 24.75
C ASP A 329 2.07 -15.06 23.79
N LEU A 330 2.42 -13.88 23.20
CA LEU A 330 1.47 -13.12 22.40
C LEU A 330 1.27 -13.69 21.01
N ILE A 331 2.31 -14.19 20.35
CA ILE A 331 2.28 -14.73 18.99
C ILE A 331 3.43 -15.71 18.76
N THR A 332 3.29 -16.62 17.80
CA THR A 332 4.40 -17.46 17.35
C THR A 332 5.37 -16.64 16.48
N LEU A 333 6.62 -16.55 16.90
CA LEU A 333 7.69 -15.97 16.10
C LEU A 333 8.51 -17.10 15.47
N PRO A 334 8.42 -17.31 14.13
CA PRO A 334 9.24 -18.33 13.46
C PRO A 334 10.72 -17.98 13.57
N PRO A 335 11.60 -18.94 13.96
CA PRO A 335 13.04 -18.68 14.11
C PRO A 335 13.68 -18.10 12.85
N LEU A 336 13.23 -18.54 11.67
CA LEU A 336 13.71 -18.01 10.38
C LEU A 336 13.32 -16.54 10.17
N ALA A 337 12.17 -16.08 10.67
CA ALA A 337 11.78 -14.68 10.59
C ALA A 337 12.65 -13.81 11.50
N GLU A 338 13.06 -14.33 12.67
CA GLU A 338 14.00 -13.65 13.55
C GLU A 338 15.42 -13.57 12.96
N GLU A 339 15.82 -14.58 12.18
CA GLU A 339 17.16 -14.68 11.59
C GLU A 339 17.34 -13.82 10.33
N THR A 340 16.28 -13.68 9.51
CA THR A 340 16.45 -13.23 8.11
C THR A 340 16.13 -11.76 7.85
N TRP A 341 15.54 -11.03 8.79
CA TRP A 341 15.41 -9.59 8.62
C TRP A 341 16.79 -8.91 8.59
N ARG A 342 16.94 -7.87 7.77
CA ARG A 342 18.21 -7.18 7.63
C ARG A 342 18.04 -5.67 7.59
N MET A 343 19.04 -4.99 8.14
CA MET A 343 19.07 -3.53 8.20
C MET A 343 19.77 -2.98 6.95
N ILE A 344 19.14 -1.96 6.35
CA ILE A 344 19.74 -1.18 5.26
C ILE A 344 19.71 0.31 5.60
N MET A 345 20.61 1.08 4.99
CA MET A 345 20.60 2.54 5.14
C MET A 345 19.71 3.19 4.08
N MET A 346 18.82 4.06 4.52
CA MET A 346 17.98 4.85 3.62
C MET A 346 18.81 5.90 2.87
N THR A 347 18.55 6.10 1.57
CA THR A 347 19.27 7.13 0.80
C THR A 347 18.96 8.54 1.31
N PRO A 348 19.87 9.52 1.14
CA PRO A 348 19.64 10.90 1.55
C PRO A 348 18.34 11.50 0.99
N GLU A 349 18.08 11.27 -0.30
CA GLU A 349 16.90 11.79 -1.00
C GLU A 349 15.61 11.20 -0.43
N ARG A 350 15.62 9.90 -0.09
CA ARG A 350 14.48 9.23 0.52
C ARG A 350 14.21 9.75 1.93
N GLN A 351 15.24 10.07 2.70
CA GLN A 351 15.09 10.61 4.06
C GLN A 351 14.41 11.98 4.09
N LEU A 352 14.55 12.82 3.05
CA LEU A 352 13.88 14.12 2.96
C LEU A 352 12.34 14.00 2.82
N VAL A 353 11.85 12.87 2.31
CA VAL A 353 10.41 12.60 2.15
C VAL A 353 9.90 11.48 3.07
N ASN A 354 10.81 10.78 3.74
CA ASN A 354 10.51 9.69 4.66
C ASN A 354 11.48 9.73 5.85
N PRO A 355 11.27 10.68 6.80
CA PRO A 355 12.25 11.00 7.84
C PRO A 355 12.35 9.95 8.96
N PHE A 356 11.48 8.92 8.93
CA PHE A 356 11.45 7.84 9.89
C PHE A 356 11.90 6.53 9.24
N PHE A 357 12.37 5.56 10.05
CA PHE A 357 12.68 4.24 9.55
C PHE A 357 11.42 3.52 9.04
N THR A 358 11.60 2.58 8.14
CA THR A 358 10.52 1.76 7.57
C THR A 358 10.88 0.29 7.63
N GLY A 359 9.88 -0.57 7.80
CA GLY A 359 10.05 -2.01 8.01
C GLY A 359 9.74 -2.89 6.82
N GLY A 360 9.65 -4.18 7.13
CA GLY A 360 9.55 -5.30 6.21
C GLY A 360 10.73 -6.24 6.42
N GLU A 361 10.98 -7.13 5.49
CA GLU A 361 12.18 -7.97 5.48
C GLU A 361 13.47 -7.13 5.48
N GLU A 362 13.43 -5.96 4.85
CA GLU A 362 14.49 -4.94 4.91
C GLU A 362 14.05 -3.79 5.81
N PHE A 363 14.70 -3.66 6.96
CA PHE A 363 14.53 -2.53 7.86
C PHE A 363 15.40 -1.36 7.41
N SER A 364 14.79 -0.33 6.83
CA SER A 364 15.47 0.87 6.35
C SER A 364 15.61 1.90 7.47
N VAL A 365 16.84 2.16 7.91
CA VAL A 365 17.12 3.16 8.95
C VAL A 365 17.16 4.55 8.33
N SER A 366 16.42 5.48 8.91
CA SER A 366 16.57 6.92 8.64
C SER A 366 17.67 7.47 9.54
N TYR A 367 18.65 8.16 8.93
CA TYR A 367 19.92 8.46 9.58
C TYR A 367 20.55 9.73 9.02
N PRO A 368 21.05 10.66 9.84
CA PRO A 368 21.68 11.87 9.33
C PRO A 368 22.85 11.58 8.41
N VAL A 369 22.82 12.14 7.22
CA VAL A 369 23.90 11.99 6.23
C VAL A 369 24.68 13.29 6.07
N SER A 370 25.92 13.20 5.59
CA SER A 370 26.84 14.32 5.47
C SER A 370 26.33 15.47 4.59
N SER A 371 25.51 15.14 3.57
CA SER A 371 24.92 16.12 2.64
C SER A 371 23.73 16.89 3.20
N MET A 372 23.16 16.50 4.33
CA MET A 372 22.07 17.22 4.99
C MET A 372 22.57 18.52 5.65
N SER A 373 21.69 19.54 5.72
CA SER A 373 21.93 20.69 6.57
C SER A 373 22.08 20.29 8.04
N GLN A 374 22.70 21.13 8.86
CA GLN A 374 22.80 20.85 10.30
C GLN A 374 21.42 20.78 10.96
N GLU A 375 20.48 21.60 10.50
CA GLU A 375 19.11 21.63 10.99
C GLU A 375 18.38 20.31 10.65
N ASP A 376 18.48 19.82 9.41
CA ASP A 376 17.88 18.55 9.01
C ASP A 376 18.47 17.36 9.76
N LYS A 377 19.81 17.37 10.00
CA LYS A 377 20.46 16.34 10.82
C LYS A 377 19.90 16.29 12.23
N MET A 378 19.73 17.46 12.87
CA MET A 378 19.16 17.56 14.21
C MET A 378 17.71 17.08 14.24
N MET A 379 16.86 17.50 13.27
CA MET A 379 15.48 17.04 13.17
C MET A 379 15.39 15.53 12.95
N SER A 380 16.25 14.94 12.11
CA SER A 380 16.33 13.49 11.91
C SER A 380 16.65 12.74 13.21
N MET A 381 17.66 13.18 13.96
CA MET A 381 18.03 12.55 15.24
C MET A 381 16.92 12.68 16.28
N ARG A 382 16.36 13.88 16.42
CA ARG A 382 15.28 14.19 17.37
C ARG A 382 14.00 13.40 17.06
N GLY A 383 13.68 13.21 15.78
CA GLY A 383 12.53 12.42 15.33
C GLY A 383 12.73 10.89 15.45
N ASN A 384 13.97 10.42 15.53
CA ASN A 384 14.32 9.00 15.65
C ASN A 384 14.99 8.69 17.02
N ASN A 385 14.60 9.42 18.08
CA ASN A 385 15.08 9.15 19.45
C ASN A 385 14.59 7.79 19.96
N PRO A 386 15.24 7.19 20.99
CA PRO A 386 14.91 5.86 21.50
C PRO A 386 13.47 5.68 21.96
N HIS A 387 12.86 6.73 22.55
CA HIS A 387 11.47 6.65 23.05
C HIS A 387 10.45 6.64 21.92
N PHE A 388 10.70 7.40 20.84
CA PHE A 388 9.88 7.33 19.62
C PHE A 388 10.07 5.99 18.91
N SER A 389 11.30 5.54 18.78
CA SER A 389 11.66 4.28 18.14
C SER A 389 11.11 3.05 18.87
N ARG A 390 10.99 3.10 20.21
CA ARG A 390 10.36 2.06 21.00
C ARG A 390 8.92 1.76 20.60
N ALA A 391 8.16 2.78 20.20
CA ALA A 391 6.79 2.62 19.76
C ALA A 391 6.67 1.94 18.38
N THR A 392 7.67 2.10 17.54
CA THR A 392 7.59 1.73 16.12
C THR A 392 8.48 0.56 15.72
N VAL A 393 9.43 0.13 16.54
CA VAL A 393 10.31 -0.98 16.20
C VAL A 393 9.54 -2.29 15.96
N HIS A 394 8.53 -2.57 16.76
CA HIS A 394 7.66 -3.74 16.61
C HIS A 394 6.57 -3.55 15.56
N HIS A 395 6.25 -2.32 15.18
CA HIS A 395 5.43 -2.00 14.02
C HIS A 395 6.14 -2.40 12.72
N GLU A 396 7.43 -2.05 12.61
CA GLU A 396 8.21 -2.25 11.41
C GLU A 396 8.81 -3.66 11.30
N LEU A 397 9.18 -4.27 12.42
CA LEU A 397 9.81 -5.59 12.50
C LEU A 397 8.84 -6.68 12.99
N LEU A 398 9.24 -7.43 14.01
CA LEU A 398 8.39 -8.48 14.61
C LEU A 398 7.66 -7.91 15.84
N ALA A 399 6.34 -8.04 15.92
CA ALA A 399 5.39 -8.83 15.12
C ALA A 399 4.63 -8.04 14.02
N GLY A 400 5.15 -6.87 13.60
CA GLY A 400 4.52 -6.00 12.60
C GLY A 400 4.79 -6.42 11.16
N HIS A 401 5.23 -5.47 10.33
CA HIS A 401 5.38 -5.65 8.87
C HIS A 401 6.29 -6.81 8.48
N ALA A 402 7.44 -6.99 9.11
CA ALA A 402 8.35 -8.07 8.76
C ALA A 402 7.71 -9.45 8.98
N LEU A 403 6.94 -9.63 10.07
CA LEU A 403 6.23 -10.90 10.30
C LEU A 403 5.04 -11.06 9.36
N GLN A 404 4.30 -9.99 9.05
CA GLN A 404 3.24 -10.04 8.05
C GLN A 404 3.77 -10.54 6.71
N GLU A 405 4.82 -9.92 6.19
CA GLU A 405 5.44 -10.25 4.90
C GLU A 405 5.98 -11.69 4.90
N PHE A 406 6.63 -12.10 5.99
CA PHE A 406 7.11 -13.46 6.16
C PHE A 406 5.98 -14.49 6.10
N MET A 407 4.87 -14.26 6.79
CA MET A 407 3.72 -15.17 6.85
C MET A 407 2.90 -15.16 5.56
N GLN A 408 2.72 -14.01 4.94
CA GLN A 408 1.98 -13.79 3.69
C GLN A 408 2.55 -14.63 2.54
N ASN A 409 3.86 -14.79 2.49
CA ASN A 409 4.53 -15.59 1.48
C ASN A 409 4.44 -17.11 1.72
N ARG A 410 3.82 -17.56 2.85
CA ARG A 410 3.75 -18.97 3.27
C ARG A 410 2.34 -19.53 3.41
N TYR A 411 1.37 -18.70 3.75
CA TYR A 411 0.01 -19.15 4.02
C TYR A 411 -0.99 -18.52 3.07
N LYS A 412 -1.86 -19.36 2.46
CA LYS A 412 -2.94 -18.92 1.55
C LYS A 412 -2.47 -17.87 0.53
N THR A 413 -1.34 -18.12 -0.10
CA THR A 413 -0.66 -17.21 -1.04
C THR A 413 -1.49 -16.85 -2.28
N TYR A 414 -2.61 -17.53 -2.50
CA TYR A 414 -3.59 -17.20 -3.53
C TYR A 414 -4.49 -16.01 -3.16
N ARG A 415 -4.48 -15.56 -1.90
CA ARG A 415 -5.24 -14.39 -1.44
C ARG A 415 -4.43 -13.12 -1.65
N HIS A 416 -4.72 -12.41 -2.73
CA HIS A 416 -4.14 -11.12 -3.07
C HIS A 416 -5.20 -10.02 -2.95
N PHE A 417 -5.74 -9.84 -1.73
CA PHE A 417 -6.75 -8.83 -1.43
C PHE A 417 -6.14 -7.69 -0.61
N GLU A 418 -5.11 -7.08 -1.20
CA GLU A 418 -4.36 -6.01 -0.55
C GLU A 418 -5.26 -4.87 -0.08
N THR A 419 -5.08 -4.47 1.17
CA THR A 419 -5.74 -3.32 1.77
C THR A 419 -4.81 -2.69 2.81
N PRO A 420 -4.64 -1.36 2.79
CA PRO A 420 -3.85 -0.67 3.79
C PRO A 420 -4.44 -0.82 5.19
N PHE A 421 -5.75 -1.09 5.32
CA PHE A 421 -6.41 -1.33 6.61
C PHE A 421 -5.95 -2.64 7.27
N TRP A 422 -5.55 -3.63 6.47
CA TRP A 422 -4.88 -4.82 6.98
C TRP A 422 -3.42 -4.53 7.29
N ILE A 423 -2.68 -4.00 6.31
CA ILE A 423 -1.21 -3.86 6.38
C ILE A 423 -0.83 -2.94 7.54
N GLU A 424 -1.29 -1.71 7.50
CA GLU A 424 -0.96 -0.69 8.49
C GLU A 424 -1.78 -0.87 9.79
N GLY A 425 -3.01 -1.37 9.66
CA GLY A 425 -3.87 -1.65 10.81
C GLY A 425 -3.31 -2.71 11.74
N TRP A 426 -2.72 -3.80 11.21
CA TRP A 426 -2.03 -4.82 12.00
C TRP A 426 -0.84 -4.26 12.75
N ALA A 427 0.02 -3.53 12.07
CA ALA A 427 1.22 -2.97 12.68
C ALA A 427 0.87 -1.94 13.77
N LEU A 428 -0.14 -1.10 13.54
CA LEU A 428 -0.64 -0.17 14.56
C LEU A 428 -1.33 -0.90 15.73
N TYR A 429 -2.04 -1.99 15.46
CA TYR A 429 -2.64 -2.79 16.51
C TYR A 429 -1.59 -3.27 17.52
N TRP A 430 -0.37 -3.62 17.07
CA TRP A 430 0.74 -3.97 17.96
C TRP A 430 1.24 -2.79 18.79
N GLU A 431 1.29 -1.57 18.23
CA GLU A 431 1.60 -0.36 19.02
C GLU A 431 0.61 -0.20 20.19
N ARG A 432 -0.69 -0.45 19.93
CA ARG A 432 -1.77 -0.34 20.93
C ARG A 432 -1.73 -1.49 21.94
N LEU A 433 -1.55 -2.72 21.48
CA LEU A 433 -1.48 -3.90 22.32
C LEU A 433 -0.32 -3.82 23.30
N LEU A 434 0.88 -3.45 22.83
CA LEU A 434 2.04 -3.35 23.69
C LEU A 434 1.92 -2.20 24.71
N TRP A 435 1.25 -1.11 24.34
CA TRP A 435 0.85 -0.08 25.33
C TRP A 435 -0.03 -0.68 26.43
N ASP A 436 -1.08 -1.39 26.06
CA ASP A 436 -2.04 -1.98 27.02
C ASP A 436 -1.39 -3.06 27.90
N GLN A 437 -0.38 -3.77 27.39
CA GLN A 437 0.40 -4.78 28.13
C GLN A 437 1.54 -4.19 28.98
N GLY A 438 1.74 -2.87 28.97
CA GLY A 438 2.74 -2.21 29.81
C GLY A 438 4.19 -2.26 29.27
N PHE A 439 4.39 -2.28 27.97
CA PHE A 439 5.71 -2.29 27.34
C PHE A 439 6.54 -1.02 27.61
N ALA A 440 5.88 0.12 27.88
CA ALA A 440 6.55 1.35 28.27
C ALA A 440 7.19 1.21 29.66
N LYS A 441 8.49 1.48 29.79
CA LYS A 441 9.26 1.33 31.03
C LYS A 441 9.35 2.64 31.84
N SER A 442 9.07 3.79 31.22
CA SER A 442 9.22 5.12 31.82
C SER A 442 8.13 6.09 31.32
N PRO A 443 7.93 7.22 32.00
CA PRO A 443 7.08 8.29 31.47
C PRO A 443 7.53 8.81 30.11
N GLU A 444 8.85 8.88 29.86
CA GLU A 444 9.42 9.27 28.57
C GLU A 444 9.03 8.28 27.46
N ASP A 445 9.07 6.97 27.72
CA ASP A 445 8.59 5.94 26.78
C ASP A 445 7.11 6.14 26.46
N ARG A 446 6.29 6.46 27.49
CA ARG A 446 4.86 6.75 27.26
C ARG A 446 4.66 7.99 26.40
N VAL A 447 5.43 9.05 26.62
CA VAL A 447 5.40 10.23 25.74
C VAL A 447 5.72 9.85 24.29
N GLY A 448 6.72 9.00 24.06
CA GLY A 448 7.08 8.51 22.73
C GLY A 448 5.98 7.69 22.07
N MET A 449 5.37 6.74 22.79
CA MET A 449 4.26 5.94 22.27
C MET A 449 3.00 6.80 22.01
N LEU A 450 2.74 7.79 22.85
CA LEU A 450 1.62 8.72 22.68
C LEU A 450 1.84 9.70 21.52
N PHE A 451 3.08 10.11 21.26
CA PHE A 451 3.41 10.90 20.05
C PHE A 451 2.93 10.19 18.80
N TRP A 452 3.28 8.92 18.64
CA TRP A 452 2.86 8.14 17.48
C TRP A 452 1.35 7.91 17.43
N ARG A 453 0.72 7.56 18.56
CA ARG A 453 -0.73 7.39 18.61
C ARG A 453 -1.49 8.68 18.26
N LYS A 454 -1.04 9.84 18.75
CA LYS A 454 -1.56 11.16 18.33
C LYS A 454 -1.37 11.39 16.84
N HIS A 455 -0.19 11.03 16.31
CA HIS A 455 0.08 11.13 14.89
C HIS A 455 -0.88 10.29 14.04
N ARG A 456 -1.20 9.05 14.45
CA ARG A 456 -2.18 8.20 13.77
C ARG A 456 -3.59 8.82 13.75
N CYS A 457 -4.02 9.43 14.85
CA CYS A 457 -5.27 10.20 14.92
C CYS A 457 -5.22 11.43 14.01
N ALA A 458 -4.11 12.17 14.04
CA ALA A 458 -3.90 13.36 13.25
C ALA A 458 -3.97 13.08 11.74
N ARG A 459 -3.45 11.93 11.29
CA ARG A 459 -3.53 11.46 9.90
C ARG A 459 -4.97 11.39 9.38
N ILE A 460 -5.91 10.89 10.18
CA ILE A 460 -7.34 10.89 9.83
C ILE A 460 -7.86 12.33 9.74
N ILE A 461 -7.55 13.16 10.73
CA ILE A 461 -8.07 14.52 10.84
C ILE A 461 -7.62 15.36 9.65
N PHE A 462 -6.32 15.44 9.39
CA PHE A 462 -5.82 16.30 8.32
C PHE A 462 -6.18 15.75 6.92
N SER A 463 -6.14 14.41 6.73
CA SER A 463 -6.43 13.79 5.44
C SER A 463 -7.89 14.02 5.02
N ILE A 464 -8.86 13.77 5.92
CA ILE A 464 -10.27 13.99 5.63
C ILE A 464 -10.56 15.48 5.40
N ASN A 465 -10.03 16.38 6.24
CA ASN A 465 -10.25 17.82 6.07
C ASN A 465 -9.64 18.34 4.76
N TYR A 466 -8.47 17.85 4.37
CA TYR A 466 -7.88 18.17 3.07
C TYR A 466 -8.74 17.63 1.91
N HIS A 467 -9.05 16.34 1.89
CA HIS A 467 -9.80 15.73 0.78
C HIS A 467 -11.24 16.23 0.66
N THR A 468 -11.82 16.77 1.74
CA THR A 468 -13.13 17.45 1.70
C THR A 468 -13.02 18.95 1.40
N GLY A 469 -11.82 19.48 1.14
CA GLY A 469 -11.57 20.88 0.77
C GLY A 469 -11.69 21.87 1.93
N LYS A 470 -11.64 21.40 3.18
CA LYS A 470 -11.74 22.25 4.37
C LYS A 470 -10.39 22.83 4.81
N TRP A 471 -9.31 22.09 4.62
CA TRP A 471 -7.95 22.49 4.99
C TRP A 471 -7.03 22.53 3.80
N THR A 472 -6.08 23.47 3.82
CA THR A 472 -4.95 23.53 2.90
C THR A 472 -3.80 22.65 3.40
N PRO A 473 -2.83 22.27 2.55
CA PRO A 473 -1.63 21.58 2.98
C PRO A 473 -0.87 22.31 4.11
N GLN A 474 -0.77 23.65 4.07
CA GLN A 474 -0.12 24.43 5.12
C GLN A 474 -0.83 24.27 6.47
N GLN A 475 -2.16 24.31 6.49
CA GLN A 475 -2.94 24.07 7.71
C GLN A 475 -2.74 22.65 8.26
N CYS A 476 -2.55 21.65 7.39
CA CYS A 476 -2.22 20.29 7.81
C CYS A 476 -0.84 20.20 8.46
N ILE A 477 0.16 20.90 7.91
CA ILE A 477 1.52 21.00 8.48
C ILE A 477 1.46 21.66 9.87
N ASP A 478 0.82 22.82 9.97
CA ASP A 478 0.71 23.56 11.22
C ASP A 478 -0.01 22.74 12.31
N PHE A 479 -1.06 22.00 11.95
CA PHE A 479 -1.74 21.09 12.85
C PHE A 479 -0.82 19.99 13.40
N LEU A 480 0.03 19.38 12.56
CA LEU A 480 0.99 18.36 12.99
C LEU A 480 2.06 18.94 13.94
N VAL A 481 2.55 20.14 13.66
CA VAL A 481 3.53 20.81 14.52
C VAL A 481 2.90 21.20 15.86
N ASP A 482 1.76 21.87 15.84
CA ASP A 482 1.17 22.50 17.05
C ASP A 482 0.47 21.49 17.96
N ARG A 483 -0.19 20.48 17.40
CA ARG A 483 -1.06 19.56 18.16
C ARG A 483 -0.42 18.19 18.41
N VAL A 484 0.49 17.75 17.54
CA VAL A 484 1.19 16.48 17.72
C VAL A 484 2.60 16.68 18.26
N GLY A 485 3.26 17.78 17.90
CA GLY A 485 4.63 18.10 18.31
C GLY A 485 5.69 17.62 17.31
N HIS A 486 5.34 17.52 16.02
CA HIS A 486 6.31 17.21 14.98
C HIS A 486 7.38 18.28 14.83
N GLU A 487 8.59 17.88 14.43
CA GLU A 487 9.55 18.76 13.77
C GLU A 487 8.93 19.24 12.45
N ARG A 488 9.13 20.53 12.10
CA ARG A 488 8.47 21.12 10.92
C ARG A 488 8.80 20.39 9.63
N ALA A 489 10.07 20.06 9.37
CA ALA A 489 10.45 19.32 8.17
C ALA A 489 9.79 17.94 8.10
N ASN A 490 9.63 17.25 9.25
CA ASN A 490 8.94 15.97 9.31
C ASN A 490 7.44 16.12 9.02
N ALA A 491 6.80 17.18 9.51
CA ALA A 491 5.40 17.51 9.21
C ALA A 491 5.19 17.82 7.73
N GLU A 492 6.08 18.60 7.12
CA GLU A 492 6.07 18.90 5.68
C GLU A 492 6.24 17.63 4.83
N GLY A 493 7.20 16.78 5.18
CA GLY A 493 7.42 15.49 4.53
C GLY A 493 6.18 14.60 4.61
N GLU A 494 5.55 14.53 5.79
CA GLU A 494 4.34 13.72 6.01
C GLU A 494 3.14 14.21 5.18
N VAL A 495 2.88 15.51 5.15
CA VAL A 495 1.79 16.10 4.36
C VAL A 495 2.08 15.97 2.86
N ARG A 496 3.33 16.18 2.44
CA ARG A 496 3.76 16.01 1.05
C ARG A 496 3.56 14.57 0.58
N ARG A 497 4.03 13.58 1.34
CA ARG A 497 3.84 12.16 0.97
C ARG A 497 2.36 11.78 0.91
N SER A 498 1.54 12.36 1.79
CA SER A 498 0.11 12.06 1.86
C SER A 498 -0.69 12.54 0.64
N PHE A 499 -0.30 13.68 0.05
CA PHE A 499 -1.10 14.32 -1.00
C PHE A 499 -0.49 14.25 -2.40
N VAL A 500 0.83 14.10 -2.49
CA VAL A 500 1.56 14.04 -3.77
C VAL A 500 2.57 12.89 -3.86
N GLY A 501 2.69 12.06 -2.82
CA GLY A 501 3.63 10.95 -2.73
C GLY A 501 3.16 9.64 -3.36
N GLY A 502 2.02 9.62 -4.06
CA GLY A 502 1.48 8.42 -4.72
C GLY A 502 0.68 7.47 -3.82
N TYR A 503 0.47 7.80 -2.56
CA TYR A 503 -0.39 7.05 -1.65
C TYR A 503 -1.88 7.25 -1.99
N SER A 504 -2.69 6.21 -1.74
CA SER A 504 -4.14 6.33 -1.90
C SER A 504 -4.72 7.33 -0.88
N PRO A 505 -5.82 8.02 -1.20
CA PRO A 505 -6.44 8.98 -0.28
C PRO A 505 -6.87 8.41 1.07
N LEU A 506 -7.10 7.09 1.16
CA LEU A 506 -7.47 6.41 2.41
C LEU A 506 -6.26 5.87 3.18
N TYR A 507 -5.05 5.91 2.61
CA TYR A 507 -3.87 5.30 3.22
C TYR A 507 -3.60 5.83 4.64
N GLN A 508 -3.71 7.14 4.82
CA GLN A 508 -3.48 7.76 6.13
C GLN A 508 -4.55 7.42 7.17
N ILE A 509 -5.77 7.11 6.71
CA ILE A 509 -6.90 6.72 7.56
C ILE A 509 -6.73 5.27 8.01
N ALA A 510 -6.12 4.43 7.19
CA ALA A 510 -6.03 2.99 7.35
C ALA A 510 -5.29 2.56 8.62
N TYR A 511 -4.27 3.29 9.05
CA TYR A 511 -3.51 2.99 10.27
C TYR A 511 -4.42 2.83 11.49
N MET A 512 -5.03 3.93 11.92
CA MET A 512 -5.85 3.93 13.14
C MET A 512 -7.13 3.11 12.96
N ILE A 513 -7.80 3.23 11.83
CA ILE A 513 -9.08 2.55 11.61
C ILE A 513 -8.88 1.04 11.50
N GLY A 514 -7.85 0.59 10.79
CA GLY A 514 -7.47 -0.83 10.73
C GLY A 514 -7.07 -1.37 12.11
N GLY A 515 -6.24 -0.63 12.87
CA GLY A 515 -5.87 -1.01 14.23
C GLY A 515 -7.08 -1.17 15.16
N LEU A 516 -8.06 -0.27 15.06
CA LEU A 516 -9.32 -0.37 15.81
C LEU A 516 -10.17 -1.58 15.41
N GLN A 517 -10.13 -2.00 14.14
CA GLN A 517 -10.78 -3.23 13.68
C GLN A 517 -10.13 -4.47 14.32
N PHE A 518 -8.79 -4.58 14.32
CA PHE A 518 -8.08 -5.69 14.97
C PHE A 518 -8.31 -5.70 16.47
N GLU A 519 -8.35 -4.53 17.12
CA GLU A 519 -8.66 -4.44 18.56
C GLU A 519 -10.11 -4.90 18.85
N ALA A 520 -11.08 -4.51 18.03
CA ALA A 520 -12.46 -4.96 18.17
C ALA A 520 -12.58 -6.47 17.97
N LEU A 521 -11.86 -7.03 17.02
CA LEU A 521 -11.83 -8.47 16.78
C LEU A 521 -11.14 -9.22 17.95
N LYS A 522 -10.04 -8.67 18.49
CA LYS A 522 -9.43 -9.18 19.74
C LYS A 522 -10.45 -9.22 20.88
N LYS A 523 -11.24 -8.18 21.07
CA LYS A 523 -12.30 -8.16 22.11
C LYS A 523 -13.34 -9.27 21.91
N GLU A 524 -13.73 -9.54 20.65
CA GLU A 524 -14.69 -10.60 20.33
C GLU A 524 -14.13 -12.03 20.52
N LEU A 525 -12.81 -12.22 20.42
CA LEU A 525 -12.18 -13.55 20.42
C LEU A 525 -11.32 -13.79 21.68
N VAL A 526 -10.47 -12.84 22.06
CA VAL A 526 -9.54 -13.03 23.19
C VAL A 526 -10.19 -12.60 24.51
N ASP A 527 -10.73 -11.38 24.59
CA ASP A 527 -11.34 -10.88 25.84
C ASP A 527 -12.61 -11.66 26.21
N SER A 528 -13.25 -12.31 25.23
CA SER A 528 -14.37 -13.22 25.46
C SER A 528 -13.95 -14.63 25.90
N GLY A 529 -12.64 -14.94 25.96
CA GLY A 529 -12.11 -16.24 26.33
C GLY A 529 -12.21 -17.35 25.28
N LYS A 530 -12.54 -17.02 24.02
CA LYS A 530 -12.62 -18.02 22.93
C LYS A 530 -11.26 -18.45 22.40
N MET A 531 -10.28 -17.54 22.45
CA MET A 531 -8.90 -17.77 22.00
C MET A 531 -7.91 -17.16 23.00
N SER A 532 -6.70 -17.72 23.06
CA SER A 532 -5.57 -17.00 23.65
C SER A 532 -5.07 -15.92 22.69
N PHE A 533 -4.23 -15.00 23.16
CA PHE A 533 -3.56 -14.01 22.29
C PHE A 533 -2.83 -14.70 21.13
N LYS A 534 -2.02 -15.72 21.46
CA LYS A 534 -1.26 -16.47 20.45
C LYS A 534 -2.15 -17.14 19.41
N GLN A 535 -3.21 -17.81 19.82
CA GLN A 535 -4.15 -18.44 18.91
C GLN A 535 -4.80 -17.43 17.97
N TYR A 536 -5.19 -16.26 18.50
CA TYR A 536 -5.78 -15.19 17.70
C TYR A 536 -4.78 -14.63 16.69
N HIS A 537 -3.60 -14.24 17.13
CA HIS A 537 -2.63 -13.60 16.27
C HIS A 537 -2.09 -14.55 15.20
N ASP A 538 -1.83 -15.81 15.54
CA ASP A 538 -1.41 -16.83 14.60
C ASP A 538 -2.50 -17.10 13.53
N ALA A 539 -3.77 -17.17 13.96
CA ALA A 539 -4.89 -17.37 13.04
C ALA A 539 -5.05 -16.18 12.08
N VAL A 540 -4.91 -14.94 12.58
CA VAL A 540 -4.94 -13.74 11.74
C VAL A 540 -3.93 -13.82 10.60
N LEU A 541 -2.66 -14.07 10.91
CA LEU A 541 -1.59 -14.08 9.90
C LEU A 541 -1.69 -15.25 8.93
N ARG A 542 -2.23 -16.40 9.37
CA ARG A 542 -2.44 -17.59 8.51
C ARG A 542 -3.58 -17.41 7.50
N GLU A 543 -4.51 -16.50 7.74
CA GLU A 543 -5.58 -16.20 6.76
C GLU A 543 -5.13 -15.31 5.60
N ASN A 544 -3.97 -14.68 5.70
CA ASN A 544 -3.43 -13.74 4.72
C ASN A 544 -4.26 -12.45 4.58
N MET A 545 -3.86 -11.54 3.68
CA MET A 545 -4.44 -10.20 3.55
C MET A 545 -5.87 -10.19 3.04
N MET A 546 -6.73 -9.46 3.75
CA MET A 546 -8.11 -9.17 3.35
C MET A 546 -8.69 -8.03 4.21
N PRO A 547 -9.82 -7.41 3.84
CA PRO A 547 -10.56 -6.55 4.75
C PRO A 547 -10.88 -7.24 6.07
N VAL A 548 -10.68 -6.55 7.20
CA VAL A 548 -10.75 -7.17 8.54
C VAL A 548 -12.15 -7.71 8.88
N GLU A 549 -13.21 -7.14 8.28
CA GLU A 549 -14.57 -7.68 8.43
C GLU A 549 -14.71 -9.08 7.80
N MET A 550 -13.99 -9.36 6.72
CA MET A 550 -13.96 -10.69 6.09
C MET A 550 -13.15 -11.69 6.92
N LEU A 551 -12.02 -11.25 7.46
CA LEU A 551 -11.27 -12.04 8.45
C LEU A 551 -12.15 -12.38 9.67
N ARG A 552 -12.92 -11.42 10.17
CA ARG A 552 -13.86 -11.63 11.27
C ARG A 552 -14.89 -12.71 10.94
N ALA A 553 -15.41 -12.73 9.71
CA ALA A 553 -16.34 -13.77 9.27
C ALA A 553 -15.70 -15.17 9.35
N ILE A 554 -14.44 -15.31 8.90
CA ILE A 554 -13.70 -16.58 8.95
C ILE A 554 -13.47 -17.01 10.41
N LEU A 555 -12.85 -16.14 11.23
CA LEU A 555 -12.45 -16.51 12.60
C LEU A 555 -13.65 -16.78 13.52
N LEU A 556 -14.81 -16.19 13.25
CA LEU A 556 -16.05 -16.46 13.98
C LEU A 556 -16.92 -17.52 13.32
N ASN A 557 -16.49 -18.09 12.19
CA ASN A 557 -17.25 -19.04 11.36
C ASN A 557 -18.67 -18.51 11.03
N LYS A 558 -18.77 -17.22 10.68
CA LYS A 558 -20.05 -16.55 10.33
C LYS A 558 -20.27 -16.60 8.81
N PRO A 559 -21.36 -17.21 8.33
CA PRO A 559 -21.68 -17.19 6.91
C PRO A 559 -21.75 -15.78 6.33
N VAL A 560 -21.22 -15.61 5.12
CA VAL A 560 -21.26 -14.36 4.36
C VAL A 560 -22.40 -14.44 3.35
N PRO A 561 -23.34 -13.49 3.32
CA PRO A 561 -24.40 -13.47 2.29
C PRO A 561 -23.80 -13.27 0.89
N LYS A 562 -24.42 -13.86 -0.15
CA LYS A 562 -23.97 -13.68 -1.54
C LYS A 562 -23.94 -12.22 -1.99
N ASP A 563 -24.89 -11.41 -1.47
CA ASP A 563 -25.02 -9.97 -1.71
C ASP A 563 -24.54 -9.17 -0.49
N PHE A 564 -23.34 -9.50 -0.03
CA PHE A 564 -22.75 -8.91 1.16
C PHE A 564 -22.60 -7.39 1.03
N THR A 565 -23.01 -6.69 2.08
CA THR A 565 -22.75 -5.26 2.31
C THR A 565 -22.15 -5.08 3.70
N SER A 566 -21.05 -4.33 3.78
CA SER A 566 -20.36 -4.06 5.06
C SER A 566 -21.28 -3.32 6.03
N SER A 567 -21.31 -3.81 7.28
CA SER A 567 -22.15 -3.25 8.33
C SER A 567 -21.53 -3.34 9.74
N TRP A 568 -20.30 -3.82 9.83
CA TRP A 568 -19.65 -4.01 11.11
C TRP A 568 -19.21 -2.69 11.75
N ARG A 569 -19.97 -2.25 12.76
CA ARG A 569 -19.68 -1.06 13.58
C ARG A 569 -18.73 -1.45 14.71
N PHE A 570 -17.45 -1.47 14.45
CA PHE A 570 -16.40 -1.93 15.38
C PHE A 570 -16.01 -0.90 16.45
N TYR A 571 -16.46 0.33 16.36
CA TYR A 571 -16.19 1.41 17.31
C TYR A 571 -17.47 2.11 17.76
N LYS A 572 -17.60 2.37 19.07
CA LYS A 572 -18.73 3.15 19.62
C LYS A 572 -18.38 4.63 19.62
N LEU A 573 -19.13 5.40 18.87
CA LEU A 573 -19.08 6.86 18.85
C LEU A 573 -19.61 7.48 20.14
#